data_9b15aaa55aef36488fde3036306e9506
#
_entry.id   9b15aaa55aef36488fde3036306e9506
#
_cell.length_a   1.000
_cell.length_b   1.000
_cell.length_c   1.000
_cell.angle_alpha   90.00
_cell.angle_beta   90.00
_cell.angle_gamma   90.00
#
_symmetry.space_group_name_H-M   'P 1'
#
loop_
_entity.id
_entity.type
_entity.pdbx_description
1 polymer ?
#
loop_
_entity_poly.entity_id
_entity_poly.type
_entity_poly.pdbx_seq_one_letter_code
_entity_poly.pdbx_strand_id
1 'polypeptide(L)'
;MKVTNIRTLVVNAEMRNWVFCKVETDQPGLFGWGEGSLEWKTRAVVGVIEDLAPMVIGEDPRRIEHIYEKLYRQSFWRLGVIGMSGISAIEQALWDIKGKLLGVPVYELLGGQVRDKVRMYTHLGGGDMRSVYETFEVGPLIDLALKVIGNGYTAIKVVFVPYSEPLEGIGKVKRFATLMGKLREAVGDAVDVMIDFHGRTYPAMAIQYILAVQEFFPYFCEEPVPPENVEALLEVRQSVRVPIATGERLVGRHQFRPIFEQRACHVIQPDLCHCGGIMEAKKIAAMAETYQMGVAPHNPLGPVANAVALAFALSTPNFLIQEDMLTDVPWRWDVVRSSLKTENGYWLPTQVPGLGIEVDEEQARKHPFKQEVMHSTTIRAKDGAVLDW
;
A
#
# COMPACT_ATOMS: atom_id res chain seq x y z
N MET A 1 18.47 -4.61 27.25
CA MET A 1 18.54 -4.56 25.77
C MET A 1 18.25 -3.15 25.33
N LYS A 2 19.05 -2.62 24.44
CA LYS A 2 18.92 -1.24 23.94
C LYS A 2 19.13 -1.21 22.44
N VAL A 3 18.46 -0.30 21.77
CA VAL A 3 18.77 0.07 20.38
C VAL A 3 20.14 0.76 20.36
N THR A 4 21.03 0.31 19.49
CA THR A 4 22.39 0.87 19.36
C THR A 4 22.59 1.67 18.09
N ASN A 5 21.84 1.31 17.02
CA ASN A 5 21.98 1.98 15.74
C ASN A 5 20.70 1.84 14.90
N ILE A 6 20.42 2.84 14.06
CA ILE A 6 19.39 2.80 13.02
C ILE A 6 20.02 3.28 11.72
N ARG A 7 19.86 2.51 10.67
CA ARG A 7 20.37 2.87 9.36
C ARG A 7 19.42 2.49 8.24
N THR A 8 19.52 3.17 7.14
CA THR A 8 18.73 2.93 5.93
C THR A 8 19.58 2.22 4.87
N LEU A 9 18.89 1.44 4.04
CA LEU A 9 19.44 0.87 2.82
C LEU A 9 18.43 1.10 1.69
N VAL A 10 18.85 1.82 0.66
CA VAL A 10 18.00 2.16 -0.48
C VAL A 10 18.30 1.23 -1.63
N VAL A 11 17.25 0.64 -2.20
CA VAL A 11 17.32 -0.28 -3.34
C VAL A 11 16.44 0.25 -4.46
N ASN A 12 17.04 0.49 -5.64
CA ASN A 12 16.25 0.88 -6.81
C ASN A 12 15.40 -0.27 -7.32
N ALA A 13 14.14 0.01 -7.57
CA ALA A 13 13.16 -0.88 -8.17
C ALA A 13 12.51 -0.24 -9.40
N GLU A 14 13.32 0.35 -10.28
CA GLU A 14 12.96 1.05 -11.52
C GLU A 14 12.01 2.23 -11.28
N MET A 15 10.72 1.99 -11.16
CA MET A 15 9.68 2.97 -10.93
C MET A 15 9.86 3.73 -9.61
N ARG A 16 10.36 3.06 -8.59
CA ARG A 16 10.53 3.57 -7.23
C ARG A 16 11.86 3.11 -6.63
N ASN A 17 12.18 3.62 -5.45
CA ASN A 17 13.23 3.03 -4.62
C ASN A 17 12.60 2.46 -3.35
N TRP A 18 13.00 1.26 -2.96
CA TRP A 18 12.66 0.75 -1.63
C TRP A 18 13.59 1.36 -0.58
N VAL A 19 13.01 1.78 0.53
CA VAL A 19 13.76 2.33 1.67
C VAL A 19 13.63 1.35 2.83
N PHE A 20 14.62 0.48 2.97
CA PHE A 20 14.70 -0.44 4.11
C PHE A 20 15.33 0.27 5.31
N CYS A 21 14.78 0.02 6.49
CA CYS A 21 15.28 0.49 7.76
C CYS A 21 15.77 -0.69 8.60
N LYS A 22 17.03 -0.67 9.03
CA LYS A 22 17.60 -1.65 9.96
C LYS A 22 17.74 -1.03 11.34
N VAL A 23 17.15 -1.67 12.34
CA VAL A 23 17.33 -1.32 13.76
C VAL A 23 18.21 -2.37 14.40
N GLU A 24 19.35 -1.95 14.96
CA GLU A 24 20.33 -2.83 15.59
C GLU A 24 20.28 -2.68 17.12
N THR A 25 20.60 -3.76 17.84
CA THR A 25 20.57 -3.78 19.32
C THR A 25 21.93 -4.11 19.93
N ASP A 26 22.06 -3.91 21.24
CA ASP A 26 23.23 -4.32 22.04
C ASP A 26 23.34 -5.85 22.23
N GLN A 27 22.40 -6.64 21.71
CA GLN A 27 22.51 -8.09 21.68
C GLN A 27 23.11 -8.55 20.34
N PRO A 28 24.22 -9.29 20.37
CA PRO A 28 24.86 -9.76 19.14
C PRO A 28 23.90 -10.56 18.25
N GLY A 29 23.80 -10.18 16.98
CA GLY A 29 22.97 -10.85 15.99
C GLY A 29 21.47 -10.55 16.06
N LEU A 30 21.00 -9.76 17.04
CA LEU A 30 19.61 -9.35 17.13
C LEU A 30 19.39 -7.95 16.55
N PHE A 31 18.72 -7.91 15.42
CA PHE A 31 18.30 -6.72 14.70
C PHE A 31 16.98 -6.96 13.99
N GLY A 32 16.34 -5.91 13.54
CA GLY A 32 15.09 -6.00 12.77
C GLY A 32 15.11 -5.14 11.53
N TRP A 33 14.26 -5.51 10.57
CA TRP A 33 14.02 -4.80 9.34
C TRP A 33 12.62 -4.23 9.28
N GLY A 34 12.50 -3.04 8.70
CA GLY A 34 11.25 -2.42 8.31
C GLY A 34 11.39 -1.71 6.97
N GLU A 35 10.32 -1.21 6.42
CA GLU A 35 10.28 -0.52 5.14
C GLU A 35 9.44 0.75 5.24
N GLY A 36 9.98 1.87 4.68
CA GLY A 36 9.31 3.16 4.60
C GLY A 36 9.35 3.71 3.17
N SER A 37 9.28 2.82 2.17
CA SER A 37 9.27 3.23 0.75
C SER A 37 8.13 4.19 0.48
N LEU A 38 8.44 5.37 -0.05
CA LEU A 38 7.48 6.38 -0.48
C LEU A 38 7.94 6.92 -1.82
N GLU A 39 7.13 6.71 -2.86
CA GLU A 39 7.46 7.07 -4.23
C GLU A 39 7.83 8.55 -4.34
N TRP A 40 8.89 8.83 -5.10
CA TRP A 40 9.44 10.17 -5.37
C TRP A 40 9.86 10.98 -4.15
N LYS A 41 9.84 10.38 -2.96
CA LYS A 41 10.23 11.00 -1.70
C LYS A 41 11.32 10.23 -0.95
N THR A 42 12.01 9.31 -1.62
CA THR A 42 13.05 8.43 -1.06
C THR A 42 14.04 9.18 -0.15
N ARG A 43 14.65 10.26 -0.62
CA ARG A 43 15.63 11.03 0.17
C ARG A 43 15.02 11.73 1.39
N ALA A 44 13.75 12.14 1.28
CA ALA A 44 13.06 12.77 2.40
C ALA A 44 12.76 11.76 3.51
N VAL A 45 12.37 10.53 3.14
CA VAL A 45 12.14 9.43 4.11
C VAL A 45 13.46 8.99 4.76
N VAL A 46 14.54 8.87 3.98
CA VAL A 46 15.88 8.59 4.54
C VAL A 46 16.26 9.66 5.55
N GLY A 47 16.15 10.94 5.19
CA GLY A 47 16.47 12.05 6.08
C GLY A 47 15.64 12.05 7.36
N VAL A 48 14.34 11.77 7.27
CA VAL A 48 13.51 11.73 8.48
C VAL A 48 13.83 10.54 9.39
N ILE A 49 14.21 9.38 8.84
CA ILE A 49 14.69 8.25 9.66
C ILE A 49 15.98 8.63 10.39
N GLU A 50 16.91 9.32 9.72
CA GLU A 50 18.16 9.84 10.32
C GLU A 50 17.87 10.85 11.43
N ASP A 51 16.94 11.77 11.23
CA ASP A 51 16.52 12.76 12.24
C ASP A 51 15.82 12.13 13.46
N LEU A 52 15.07 11.04 13.25
CA LEU A 52 14.35 10.32 14.31
C LEU A 52 15.24 9.34 15.08
N ALA A 53 16.32 8.83 14.47
CA ALA A 53 17.18 7.81 15.07
C ALA A 53 17.75 8.20 16.46
N PRO A 54 18.20 9.43 16.73
CA PRO A 54 18.69 9.85 18.03
C PRO A 54 17.62 9.73 19.15
N MET A 55 16.32 9.80 18.81
CA MET A 55 15.25 9.65 19.78
C MET A 55 15.03 8.18 20.18
N VAL A 56 15.50 7.23 19.37
CA VAL A 56 15.30 5.78 19.58
C VAL A 56 16.55 5.09 20.12
N ILE A 57 17.74 5.57 19.75
CA ILE A 57 19.00 5.02 20.26
C ILE A 57 19.03 5.11 21.78
N GLY A 58 19.34 3.97 22.44
CA GLY A 58 19.35 3.83 23.90
C GLY A 58 18.02 3.36 24.50
N GLU A 59 16.91 3.41 23.74
CA GLU A 59 15.62 2.87 24.17
C GLU A 59 15.60 1.33 24.16
N ASP A 60 14.67 0.77 24.93
CA ASP A 60 14.39 -0.68 24.90
C ASP A 60 13.46 -0.99 23.71
N PRO A 61 13.93 -1.75 22.70
CA PRO A 61 13.16 -2.03 21.48
C PRO A 61 11.87 -2.82 21.73
N ARG A 62 11.69 -3.41 22.89
CA ARG A 62 10.46 -4.12 23.28
C ARG A 62 9.29 -3.17 23.56
N ARG A 63 9.59 -1.88 23.84
CA ARG A 63 8.60 -0.84 24.18
C ARG A 63 8.09 -0.11 22.94
N ILE A 64 7.56 -0.88 21.98
CA ILE A 64 7.21 -0.41 20.63
C ILE A 64 6.24 0.78 20.69
N GLU A 65 5.12 0.65 21.42
CA GLU A 65 4.14 1.73 21.58
C GLU A 65 4.74 2.98 22.22
N HIS A 66 5.61 2.82 23.22
CA HIS A 66 6.29 3.93 23.86
C HIS A 66 7.19 4.68 22.87
N ILE A 67 7.96 3.94 22.07
CA ILE A 67 8.82 4.52 21.03
C ILE A 67 7.97 5.22 19.96
N TYR A 68 6.91 4.58 19.50
CA TYR A 68 5.96 5.19 18.56
C TYR A 68 5.40 6.52 19.09
N GLU A 69 4.87 6.53 20.32
CA GLU A 69 4.32 7.74 20.94
C GLU A 69 5.38 8.83 21.13
N LYS A 70 6.62 8.44 21.49
CA LYS A 70 7.76 9.35 21.58
C LYS A 70 8.05 10.00 20.23
N LEU A 71 8.17 9.23 19.16
CA LEU A 71 8.43 9.71 17.81
C LEU A 71 7.29 10.61 17.30
N TYR A 72 6.04 10.20 17.52
CA TYR A 72 4.86 10.93 17.05
C TYR A 72 4.61 12.21 17.83
N ARG A 73 4.74 12.19 19.18
CA ARG A 73 4.36 13.31 20.03
C ARG A 73 5.49 14.28 20.32
N GLN A 74 6.71 13.75 20.55
CA GLN A 74 7.85 14.58 20.96
C GLN A 74 8.60 15.20 19.78
N SER A 75 8.29 14.81 18.55
CA SER A 75 8.75 15.54 17.35
C SER A 75 8.12 16.93 17.20
N PHE A 76 7.17 17.32 18.04
CA PHE A 76 6.39 18.56 17.99
C PHE A 76 5.54 18.68 16.72
N TRP A 77 6.16 18.72 15.55
CA TRP A 77 5.46 18.74 14.26
C TRP A 77 4.85 17.37 13.95
N ARG A 78 3.60 17.34 13.49
CA ARG A 78 2.99 16.12 12.92
C ARG A 78 3.49 15.99 11.50
N LEU A 79 4.35 15.01 11.27
CA LEU A 79 5.28 14.97 10.13
C LEU A 79 4.62 14.62 8.77
N GLY A 80 3.30 14.44 8.70
CA GLY A 80 2.63 14.04 7.47
C GLY A 80 3.13 12.68 6.95
N VAL A 81 2.87 12.39 5.67
CA VAL A 81 3.19 11.08 5.10
C VAL A 81 4.70 10.76 5.15
N ILE A 82 5.57 11.73 4.89
CA ILE A 82 7.03 11.51 4.89
C ILE A 82 7.51 11.07 6.28
N GLY A 83 7.14 11.81 7.33
CA GLY A 83 7.55 11.46 8.68
C GLY A 83 6.89 10.20 9.21
N MET A 84 5.63 9.98 8.87
CA MET A 84 4.94 8.74 9.24
C MET A 84 5.51 7.52 8.53
N SER A 85 6.06 7.65 7.31
CA SER A 85 6.80 6.57 6.64
C SER A 85 8.08 6.21 7.41
N GLY A 86 8.82 7.21 7.90
CA GLY A 86 9.99 6.95 8.76
C GLY A 86 9.61 6.28 10.08
N ILE A 87 8.54 6.73 10.75
CA ILE A 87 8.02 6.11 11.97
C ILE A 87 7.57 4.67 11.70
N SER A 88 6.86 4.43 10.60
CA SER A 88 6.40 3.09 10.19
C SER A 88 7.56 2.12 10.01
N ALA A 89 8.63 2.55 9.30
CA ALA A 89 9.80 1.72 9.07
C ALA A 89 10.52 1.32 10.37
N ILE A 90 10.65 2.26 11.32
CA ILE A 90 11.25 1.98 12.63
C ILE A 90 10.35 1.05 13.44
N GLU A 91 9.04 1.30 13.48
CA GLU A 91 8.06 0.51 14.23
C GLU A 91 8.02 -0.95 13.75
N GLN A 92 7.99 -1.18 12.45
CA GLN A 92 8.05 -2.51 11.84
C GLN A 92 9.32 -3.27 12.23
N ALA A 93 10.48 -2.59 12.19
CA ALA A 93 11.75 -3.18 12.60
C ALA A 93 11.75 -3.57 14.10
N LEU A 94 11.09 -2.79 14.95
CA LEU A 94 10.94 -3.14 16.38
C LEU A 94 10.06 -4.38 16.58
N TRP A 95 8.99 -4.55 15.77
CA TRP A 95 8.19 -5.78 15.79
C TRP A 95 8.99 -6.99 15.32
N ASP A 96 9.82 -6.84 14.30
CA ASP A 96 10.71 -7.90 13.83
C ASP A 96 11.69 -8.34 14.92
N ILE A 97 12.33 -7.37 15.61
CA ILE A 97 13.18 -7.65 16.78
C ILE A 97 12.42 -8.42 17.86
N LYS A 98 11.19 -7.97 18.17
CA LYS A 98 10.41 -8.58 19.25
C LYS A 98 10.00 -10.01 18.92
N GLY A 99 9.59 -10.27 17.68
CA GLY A 99 9.30 -11.62 17.21
C GLY A 99 10.52 -12.54 17.25
N LYS A 100 11.67 -12.08 16.77
CA LYS A 100 12.95 -12.80 16.82
C LYS A 100 13.38 -13.10 18.25
N LEU A 101 13.28 -12.11 19.14
CA LEU A 101 13.63 -12.26 20.56
C LEU A 101 12.79 -13.33 21.27
N LEU A 102 11.51 -13.40 20.95
CA LEU A 102 10.56 -14.33 21.56
C LEU A 102 10.46 -15.68 20.82
N GLY A 103 11.12 -15.80 19.67
CA GLY A 103 11.11 -17.02 18.85
C GLY A 103 9.78 -17.29 18.15
N VAL A 104 8.98 -16.27 17.88
CA VAL A 104 7.65 -16.39 17.25
C VAL A 104 7.48 -15.43 16.07
N PRO A 105 6.65 -15.77 15.07
CA PRO A 105 6.25 -14.82 14.02
C PRO A 105 5.52 -13.61 14.60
N VAL A 106 5.60 -12.46 13.92
CA VAL A 106 4.97 -11.21 14.39
C VAL A 106 3.46 -11.34 14.54
N TYR A 107 2.76 -12.03 13.65
CA TYR A 107 1.30 -12.19 13.75
C TYR A 107 0.84 -12.87 15.04
N GLU A 108 1.66 -13.76 15.64
CA GLU A 108 1.36 -14.37 16.94
C GLU A 108 1.33 -13.33 18.06
N LEU A 109 2.17 -12.29 17.98
CA LEU A 109 2.20 -11.19 18.94
C LEU A 109 1.04 -10.20 18.76
N LEU A 110 0.36 -10.25 17.60
CA LEU A 110 -0.76 -9.38 17.23
C LEU A 110 -2.14 -10.00 17.53
N GLY A 111 -2.17 -11.12 18.23
CA GLY A 111 -3.41 -11.82 18.57
C GLY A 111 -3.56 -13.20 17.93
N GLY A 112 -2.57 -13.61 17.15
CA GLY A 112 -2.57 -14.90 16.47
C GLY A 112 -3.30 -14.89 15.12
N GLN A 113 -3.31 -16.06 14.52
CA GLN A 113 -3.84 -16.28 13.18
C GLN A 113 -5.38 -16.38 13.19
N VAL A 114 -6.05 -15.54 12.43
CA VAL A 114 -7.51 -15.57 12.23
C VAL A 114 -7.93 -16.14 10.88
N ARG A 115 -6.98 -16.44 9.99
CA ARG A 115 -7.17 -17.10 8.69
C ARG A 115 -5.98 -17.94 8.30
N ASP A 116 -6.24 -18.98 7.48
CA ASP A 116 -5.20 -19.94 7.10
C ASP A 116 -4.33 -19.47 5.94
N LYS A 117 -4.79 -18.49 5.17
CA LYS A 117 -4.07 -17.89 4.02
C LYS A 117 -4.61 -16.50 3.71
N VAL A 118 -3.79 -15.68 3.06
CA VAL A 118 -4.11 -14.29 2.69
C VAL A 118 -4.35 -14.21 1.20
N ARG A 119 -5.59 -13.91 0.77
CA ARG A 119 -5.93 -13.67 -0.62
C ARG A 119 -5.27 -12.41 -1.12
N MET A 120 -4.73 -12.46 -2.35
CA MET A 120 -4.04 -11.33 -2.97
C MET A 120 -4.70 -10.88 -4.25
N TYR A 121 -4.47 -9.62 -4.60
CA TYR A 121 -4.65 -9.08 -5.93
C TYR A 121 -3.36 -8.40 -6.39
N THR A 122 -3.18 -8.26 -7.69
CA THR A 122 -2.06 -7.51 -8.23
C THR A 122 -2.54 -6.39 -9.15
N HIS A 123 -1.77 -5.33 -9.18
CA HIS A 123 -1.97 -4.22 -10.09
C HIS A 123 -1.53 -4.61 -11.51
N LEU A 124 -2.37 -4.38 -12.51
CA LEU A 124 -2.04 -4.61 -13.91
C LEU A 124 -1.27 -3.42 -14.49
N GLY A 125 -0.02 -3.36 -14.23
CA GLY A 125 0.87 -2.29 -14.67
C GLY A 125 2.32 -2.67 -14.45
N GLY A 126 2.53 -3.66 -13.59
CA GLY A 126 3.87 -4.15 -13.24
C GLY A 126 4.77 -3.01 -12.79
N GLY A 127 6.05 -3.11 -13.03
CA GLY A 127 7.02 -2.04 -12.76
C GLY A 127 7.05 -0.92 -13.80
N ASP A 128 6.17 -0.93 -14.81
CA ASP A 128 6.13 0.08 -15.87
C ASP A 128 5.04 1.12 -15.62
N MET A 129 5.46 2.32 -15.23
CA MET A 129 4.58 3.47 -15.00
C MET A 129 3.75 3.88 -16.21
N ARG A 130 4.15 3.53 -17.44
CA ARG A 130 3.40 3.91 -18.63
C ARG A 130 2.01 3.31 -18.65
N SER A 131 1.84 2.11 -18.14
CA SER A 131 0.54 1.45 -18.02
C SER A 131 -0.42 2.18 -17.08
N VAL A 132 0.09 2.83 -16.03
CA VAL A 132 -0.68 3.65 -15.09
C VAL A 132 -1.09 4.97 -15.72
N TYR A 133 -0.24 5.57 -16.59
CA TYR A 133 -0.46 6.90 -17.14
C TYR A 133 -1.16 6.91 -18.50
N GLU A 134 -0.89 5.92 -19.34
CA GLU A 134 -1.20 5.99 -20.77
C GLU A 134 -1.99 4.79 -21.31
N THR A 135 -2.44 3.86 -20.46
CA THR A 135 -3.11 2.66 -20.96
C THR A 135 -4.49 2.97 -21.51
N PHE A 136 -4.53 3.15 -22.79
CA PHE A 136 -5.77 3.31 -23.55
C PHE A 136 -6.03 2.14 -24.51
N GLU A 137 -5.13 1.17 -24.55
CA GLU A 137 -5.26 -0.05 -25.34
C GLU A 137 -5.55 -1.23 -24.41
N VAL A 138 -6.72 -1.81 -24.59
CA VAL A 138 -7.17 -2.90 -23.70
C VAL A 138 -6.45 -4.22 -23.99
N GLY A 139 -5.94 -4.44 -25.21
CA GLY A 139 -5.29 -5.70 -25.61
C GLY A 139 -4.13 -6.11 -24.69
N PRO A 140 -3.08 -5.28 -24.56
CA PRO A 140 -1.96 -5.60 -23.65
C PRO A 140 -2.39 -5.78 -22.19
N LEU A 141 -3.42 -5.05 -21.74
CA LEU A 141 -3.98 -5.17 -20.41
C LEU A 141 -4.66 -6.53 -20.21
N ILE A 142 -5.42 -6.99 -21.19
CA ILE A 142 -6.06 -8.31 -21.20
C ILE A 142 -5.00 -9.42 -21.16
N ASP A 143 -3.96 -9.33 -21.98
CA ASP A 143 -2.88 -10.31 -22.01
C ASP A 143 -2.21 -10.44 -20.65
N LEU A 144 -1.94 -9.31 -19.99
CA LEU A 144 -1.38 -9.30 -18.64
C LEU A 144 -2.35 -9.87 -17.60
N ALA A 145 -3.64 -9.52 -17.68
CA ALA A 145 -4.68 -10.05 -16.81
C ALA A 145 -4.75 -11.58 -16.91
N LEU A 146 -4.80 -12.13 -18.12
CA LEU A 146 -4.86 -13.57 -18.36
C LEU A 146 -3.60 -14.28 -17.83
N LYS A 147 -2.42 -13.67 -17.97
CA LYS A 147 -1.18 -14.19 -17.38
C LYS A 147 -1.24 -14.24 -15.86
N VAL A 148 -1.74 -13.20 -15.22
CA VAL A 148 -1.90 -13.13 -13.76
C VAL A 148 -2.90 -14.18 -13.27
N ILE A 149 -4.04 -14.32 -13.96
CA ILE A 149 -5.05 -15.35 -13.66
C ILE A 149 -4.46 -16.76 -13.84
N GLY A 150 -3.64 -16.99 -14.88
CA GLY A 150 -2.92 -18.24 -15.10
C GLY A 150 -1.97 -18.61 -13.96
N ASN A 151 -1.52 -17.64 -13.16
CA ASN A 151 -0.75 -17.84 -11.93
C ASN A 151 -1.62 -18.06 -10.67
N GLY A 152 -2.94 -18.25 -10.84
CA GLY A 152 -3.89 -18.55 -9.77
C GLY A 152 -4.50 -17.34 -9.06
N TYR A 153 -4.22 -16.12 -9.51
CA TYR A 153 -4.88 -14.92 -8.97
C TYR A 153 -6.35 -14.88 -9.38
N THR A 154 -7.21 -14.51 -8.45
CA THR A 154 -8.66 -14.37 -8.66
C THR A 154 -9.13 -12.92 -8.55
N ALA A 155 -8.17 -11.98 -8.46
CA ALA A 155 -8.45 -10.55 -8.34
C ALA A 155 -7.33 -9.73 -8.97
N ILE A 156 -7.70 -8.63 -9.63
CA ILE A 156 -6.80 -7.72 -10.34
C ILE A 156 -7.24 -6.27 -10.12
N LYS A 157 -6.28 -5.32 -10.11
CA LYS A 157 -6.53 -3.88 -10.06
C LYS A 157 -6.05 -3.20 -11.34
N VAL A 158 -6.82 -2.26 -11.85
CA VAL A 158 -6.53 -1.48 -13.07
C VAL A 158 -6.60 0.00 -12.81
N VAL A 159 -5.73 0.77 -13.49
CA VAL A 159 -5.74 2.24 -13.49
C VAL A 159 -5.88 2.71 -14.94
N PHE A 160 -7.07 2.64 -15.48
CA PHE A 160 -7.36 3.16 -16.82
C PHE A 160 -8.36 4.33 -16.82
N VAL A 161 -8.57 4.92 -15.65
CA VAL A 161 -9.36 6.14 -15.50
C VAL A 161 -8.64 7.29 -16.20
N PRO A 162 -9.27 7.99 -17.15
CA PRO A 162 -8.61 9.08 -17.84
C PRO A 162 -8.35 10.25 -16.88
N TYR A 163 -7.26 10.98 -17.14
CA TYR A 163 -7.06 12.27 -16.49
C TYR A 163 -8.23 13.19 -16.84
N SER A 164 -8.79 13.83 -15.83
CA SER A 164 -10.05 14.52 -15.97
C SER A 164 -9.98 15.97 -15.52
N GLU A 165 -10.52 16.86 -16.35
CA GLU A 165 -10.94 18.18 -15.91
C GLU A 165 -12.16 18.05 -14.98
N PRO A 166 -12.55 19.10 -14.25
CA PRO A 166 -13.73 19.06 -13.37
C PRO A 166 -15.00 18.55 -14.06
N LEU A 167 -15.14 18.80 -15.35
CA LEU A 167 -16.19 18.27 -16.23
C LEU A 167 -15.61 17.81 -17.56
N GLU A 168 -16.03 16.65 -18.03
CA GLU A 168 -15.56 16.05 -19.26
C GLU A 168 -16.71 15.65 -20.18
N GLY A 169 -16.38 15.54 -21.48
CA GLY A 169 -17.33 15.09 -22.47
C GLY A 169 -17.62 13.58 -22.41
N ILE A 170 -18.82 13.20 -22.86
CA ILE A 170 -19.33 11.82 -22.89
C ILE A 170 -18.36 10.81 -23.55
N GLY A 171 -17.49 11.28 -24.46
CA GLY A 171 -16.51 10.41 -25.15
C GLY A 171 -15.53 9.72 -24.19
N LYS A 172 -15.02 10.40 -23.14
CA LYS A 172 -14.15 9.81 -22.12
C LYS A 172 -14.91 8.77 -21.30
N VAL A 173 -16.16 9.07 -20.90
CA VAL A 173 -17.00 8.15 -20.13
C VAL A 173 -17.28 6.86 -20.92
N LYS A 174 -17.68 6.98 -22.18
CA LYS A 174 -17.93 5.81 -23.05
C LYS A 174 -16.68 4.97 -23.28
N ARG A 175 -15.52 5.62 -23.47
CA ARG A 175 -14.26 4.92 -23.65
C ARG A 175 -13.89 4.12 -22.38
N PHE A 176 -14.01 4.73 -21.21
CA PHE A 176 -13.76 4.06 -19.93
C PHE A 176 -14.66 2.83 -19.75
N ALA A 177 -15.97 2.98 -20.01
CA ALA A 177 -16.91 1.86 -19.97
C ALA A 177 -16.56 0.75 -20.97
N THR A 178 -16.13 1.12 -22.19
CA THR A 178 -15.70 0.14 -23.20
C THR A 178 -14.47 -0.64 -22.76
N LEU A 179 -13.48 0.01 -22.14
CA LEU A 179 -12.28 -0.66 -21.61
C LEU A 179 -12.66 -1.68 -20.52
N MET A 180 -13.50 -1.27 -19.57
CA MET A 180 -13.96 -2.15 -18.51
C MET A 180 -14.78 -3.33 -19.04
N GLY A 181 -15.70 -3.09 -19.99
CA GLY A 181 -16.50 -4.14 -20.61
C GLY A 181 -15.66 -5.20 -21.30
N LYS A 182 -14.68 -4.79 -22.12
CA LYS A 182 -13.77 -5.71 -22.80
C LYS A 182 -12.89 -6.51 -21.81
N LEU A 183 -12.42 -5.86 -20.73
CA LEU A 183 -11.66 -6.56 -19.70
C LEU A 183 -12.54 -7.60 -19.00
N ARG A 184 -13.77 -7.23 -18.60
CA ARG A 184 -14.71 -8.14 -17.95
C ARG A 184 -15.06 -9.34 -18.83
N GLU A 185 -15.32 -9.10 -20.12
CA GLU A 185 -15.56 -10.15 -21.10
C GLU A 185 -14.39 -11.15 -21.17
N ALA A 186 -13.15 -10.64 -21.16
CA ALA A 186 -11.95 -11.48 -21.25
C ALA A 186 -11.64 -12.29 -19.98
N VAL A 187 -11.84 -11.70 -18.79
CA VAL A 187 -11.48 -12.37 -17.52
C VAL A 187 -12.64 -13.18 -16.91
N GLY A 188 -13.87 -12.95 -17.35
CA GLY A 188 -15.07 -13.64 -16.86
C GLY A 188 -15.50 -13.20 -15.46
N ASP A 189 -16.55 -13.83 -14.92
CA ASP A 189 -17.20 -13.46 -13.65
C ASP A 189 -16.48 -14.00 -12.41
N ALA A 190 -15.57 -14.96 -12.58
CA ALA A 190 -14.83 -15.56 -11.47
C ALA A 190 -13.66 -14.68 -10.97
N VAL A 191 -13.37 -13.58 -11.65
CA VAL A 191 -12.27 -12.68 -11.34
C VAL A 191 -12.82 -11.36 -10.81
N ASP A 192 -12.41 -10.96 -9.62
CA ASP A 192 -12.71 -9.64 -9.09
C ASP A 192 -11.84 -8.57 -9.76
N VAL A 193 -12.47 -7.49 -10.25
CA VAL A 193 -11.78 -6.37 -10.89
C VAL A 193 -11.97 -5.11 -10.05
N MET A 194 -10.87 -4.57 -9.52
CA MET A 194 -10.82 -3.27 -8.85
C MET A 194 -10.42 -2.20 -9.85
N ILE A 195 -10.94 -1.00 -9.65
CA ILE A 195 -10.61 0.18 -10.47
C ILE A 195 -10.04 1.25 -9.56
N ASP A 196 -8.81 1.66 -9.82
CA ASP A 196 -8.16 2.73 -9.10
C ASP A 196 -8.25 4.04 -9.88
N PHE A 197 -8.76 5.07 -9.23
CA PHE A 197 -8.95 6.40 -9.80
C PHE A 197 -7.78 7.33 -9.48
N HIS A 198 -6.92 6.99 -8.51
CA HIS A 198 -5.82 7.84 -8.04
C HIS A 198 -6.25 9.28 -7.68
N GLY A 199 -7.52 9.52 -7.36
CA GLY A 199 -8.04 10.86 -7.09
C GLY A 199 -8.09 11.77 -8.31
N ARG A 200 -8.09 11.23 -9.54
CA ARG A 200 -8.03 11.99 -10.80
C ARG A 200 -9.30 12.74 -11.16
N THR A 201 -10.37 12.51 -10.43
CA THR A 201 -11.69 13.02 -10.81
C THR A 201 -12.33 13.83 -9.68
N TYR A 202 -13.16 14.79 -10.08
CA TYR A 202 -14.07 15.46 -9.14
C TYR A 202 -15.38 14.68 -9.00
N PRO A 203 -16.20 14.91 -7.96
CA PRO A 203 -17.39 14.10 -7.67
C PRO A 203 -18.31 13.90 -8.87
N ALA A 204 -18.61 14.97 -9.61
CA ALA A 204 -19.49 14.90 -10.78
C ALA A 204 -19.00 13.90 -11.84
N MET A 205 -17.68 13.85 -12.09
CA MET A 205 -17.12 12.93 -13.07
C MET A 205 -16.89 11.53 -12.49
N ALA A 206 -16.46 11.43 -11.23
CA ALA A 206 -16.35 10.17 -10.52
C ALA A 206 -17.67 9.38 -10.58
N ILE A 207 -18.79 10.05 -10.26
CA ILE A 207 -20.13 9.46 -10.32
C ILE A 207 -20.44 8.97 -11.73
N GLN A 208 -20.20 9.78 -12.78
CA GLN A 208 -20.48 9.38 -14.15
C GLN A 208 -19.64 8.19 -14.60
N TYR A 209 -18.35 8.16 -14.29
CA TYR A 209 -17.47 7.03 -14.62
C TYR A 209 -17.92 5.76 -13.90
N ILE A 210 -18.19 5.83 -12.59
CA ILE A 210 -18.60 4.66 -11.82
C ILE A 210 -19.95 4.12 -12.29
N LEU A 211 -20.93 4.99 -12.54
CA LEU A 211 -22.23 4.59 -13.07
C LEU A 211 -22.10 3.91 -14.44
N ALA A 212 -21.17 4.37 -15.29
CA ALA A 212 -20.95 3.80 -16.61
C ALA A 212 -20.31 2.38 -16.59
N VAL A 213 -19.72 1.97 -15.48
CA VAL A 213 -19.10 0.65 -15.32
C VAL A 213 -19.79 -0.24 -14.30
N GLN A 214 -20.82 0.24 -13.60
CA GLN A 214 -21.48 -0.53 -12.54
C GLN A 214 -22.11 -1.85 -13.03
N GLU A 215 -22.53 -1.94 -14.27
CA GLU A 215 -23.04 -3.16 -14.87
C GLU A 215 -22.01 -4.28 -15.00
N PHE A 216 -20.72 -3.96 -14.96
CA PHE A 216 -19.59 -4.90 -14.97
C PHE A 216 -19.14 -5.32 -13.58
N PHE A 217 -19.85 -4.92 -12.54
CA PHE A 217 -19.63 -5.29 -11.14
C PHE A 217 -18.17 -5.12 -10.68
N PRO A 218 -17.58 -3.90 -10.70
CA PRO A 218 -16.28 -3.69 -10.06
C PRO A 218 -16.33 -4.10 -8.59
N TYR A 219 -15.27 -4.78 -8.12
CA TYR A 219 -15.18 -5.23 -6.72
C TYR A 219 -15.16 -4.03 -5.77
N PHE A 220 -14.38 -3.02 -6.10
CA PHE A 220 -14.48 -1.66 -5.57
C PHE A 220 -13.87 -0.63 -6.54
N CYS A 221 -14.24 0.64 -6.37
CA CYS A 221 -13.57 1.79 -6.96
C CYS A 221 -12.76 2.49 -5.87
N GLU A 222 -11.44 2.60 -6.08
CA GLU A 222 -10.46 3.16 -5.16
C GLU A 222 -10.24 4.64 -5.47
N GLU A 223 -10.15 5.46 -4.42
CA GLU A 223 -9.86 6.91 -4.46
C GLU A 223 -10.53 7.68 -5.61
N PRO A 224 -11.88 7.65 -5.72
CA PRO A 224 -12.56 8.29 -6.85
C PRO A 224 -12.42 9.81 -6.88
N VAL A 225 -12.01 10.44 -5.77
CA VAL A 225 -11.79 11.88 -5.63
C VAL A 225 -10.50 12.17 -4.87
N PRO A 226 -9.91 13.37 -4.97
CA PRO A 226 -8.77 13.78 -4.16
C PRO A 226 -9.03 13.61 -2.66
N PRO A 227 -7.99 13.32 -1.85
CA PRO A 227 -8.16 12.91 -0.43
C PRO A 227 -8.49 14.05 0.52
N GLU A 228 -8.41 15.31 0.08
CA GLU A 228 -8.55 16.48 0.93
C GLU A 228 -9.98 16.72 1.42
N ASN A 229 -10.99 16.14 0.77
CA ASN A 229 -12.39 16.44 1.03
C ASN A 229 -13.22 15.16 1.23
N VAL A 230 -13.51 14.83 2.48
CA VAL A 230 -14.31 13.66 2.86
C VAL A 230 -15.76 13.77 2.40
N GLU A 231 -16.31 14.99 2.39
CA GLU A 231 -17.67 15.27 1.92
C GLU A 231 -17.83 14.97 0.41
N ALA A 232 -16.79 15.26 -0.39
CA ALA A 232 -16.76 14.90 -1.80
C ALA A 232 -16.75 13.36 -2.00
N LEU A 233 -15.99 12.64 -1.19
CA LEU A 233 -16.00 11.17 -1.19
C LEU A 233 -17.37 10.61 -0.78
N LEU A 234 -17.99 11.21 0.24
CA LEU A 234 -19.32 10.84 0.71
C LEU A 234 -20.39 11.05 -0.36
N GLU A 235 -20.32 12.16 -1.11
CA GLU A 235 -21.21 12.44 -2.25
C GLU A 235 -21.14 11.34 -3.30
N VAL A 236 -19.93 10.93 -3.68
CA VAL A 236 -19.74 9.81 -4.62
C VAL A 236 -20.33 8.52 -4.04
N ARG A 237 -19.95 8.16 -2.81
CA ARG A 237 -20.42 6.93 -2.15
C ARG A 237 -21.94 6.84 -2.07
N GLN A 238 -22.63 7.96 -1.84
CA GLN A 238 -24.09 8.03 -1.78
C GLN A 238 -24.77 7.95 -3.15
N SER A 239 -24.06 8.33 -4.21
CA SER A 239 -24.58 8.41 -5.57
C SER A 239 -24.41 7.12 -6.38
N VAL A 240 -23.59 6.18 -5.92
CA VAL A 240 -23.28 4.94 -6.63
C VAL A 240 -23.58 3.70 -5.79
N ARG A 241 -23.70 2.53 -6.45
CA ARG A 241 -23.89 1.23 -5.77
C ARG A 241 -22.63 0.36 -5.75
N VAL A 242 -21.62 0.71 -6.52
CA VAL A 242 -20.30 0.05 -6.50
C VAL A 242 -19.63 0.38 -5.15
N PRO A 243 -19.00 -0.61 -4.48
CA PRO A 243 -18.23 -0.34 -3.27
C PRO A 243 -17.13 0.70 -3.53
N ILE A 244 -16.94 1.62 -2.59
CA ILE A 244 -15.89 2.64 -2.62
C ILE A 244 -14.81 2.29 -1.61
N ALA A 245 -13.56 2.43 -2.03
CA ALA A 245 -12.37 2.25 -1.19
C ALA A 245 -11.53 3.53 -1.14
N THR A 246 -10.79 3.73 -0.04
CA THR A 246 -9.85 4.86 0.14
C THR A 246 -8.91 4.60 1.31
N GLY A 247 -7.78 5.29 1.35
CA GLY A 247 -6.97 5.33 2.55
C GLY A 247 -5.46 5.31 2.37
N GLU A 248 -4.93 5.05 1.19
CA GLU A 248 -3.48 4.95 0.95
C GLU A 248 -2.74 6.26 1.28
N ARG A 249 -3.39 7.40 1.07
CA ARG A 249 -2.85 8.74 1.33
C ARG A 249 -3.18 9.28 2.72
N LEU A 250 -3.91 8.53 3.56
CA LEU A 250 -4.26 8.90 4.93
C LEU A 250 -3.23 8.33 5.92
N VAL A 251 -2.77 9.18 6.84
CA VAL A 251 -1.76 8.79 7.83
C VAL A 251 -2.27 8.94 9.26
N GLY A 252 -2.11 7.85 10.03
CA GLY A 252 -2.58 7.77 11.42
C GLY A 252 -4.10 7.74 11.57
N ARG A 253 -4.58 7.11 12.62
CA ARG A 253 -6.02 6.92 12.92
C ARG A 253 -6.84 8.23 12.95
N HIS A 254 -6.18 9.36 13.20
CA HIS A 254 -6.87 10.66 13.28
C HIS A 254 -7.37 11.14 11.91
N GLN A 255 -6.67 10.83 10.83
CA GLN A 255 -7.12 11.16 9.47
C GLN A 255 -8.20 10.18 8.97
N PHE A 256 -8.19 8.92 9.44
CA PHE A 256 -9.25 7.96 9.14
C PHE A 256 -10.57 8.23 9.89
N ARG A 257 -10.52 8.92 11.05
CA ARG A 257 -11.71 9.15 11.87
C ARG A 257 -12.88 9.79 11.11
N PRO A 258 -12.72 10.88 10.34
CA PRO A 258 -13.84 11.47 9.60
C PRO A 258 -14.43 10.51 8.54
N ILE A 259 -13.61 9.65 7.93
CA ILE A 259 -14.07 8.62 6.99
C ILE A 259 -15.05 7.66 7.69
N PHE A 260 -14.74 7.23 8.91
CA PHE A 260 -15.58 6.34 9.70
C PHE A 260 -16.87 7.03 10.15
N GLU A 261 -16.76 8.21 10.78
CA GLU A 261 -17.90 8.96 11.33
C GLU A 261 -18.94 9.29 10.25
N GLN A 262 -18.49 9.63 9.03
CA GLN A 262 -19.37 9.92 7.90
C GLN A 262 -19.76 8.68 7.09
N ARG A 263 -19.12 7.52 7.34
CA ARG A 263 -19.26 6.31 6.52
C ARG A 263 -18.99 6.59 5.04
N ALA A 264 -17.92 7.31 4.75
CA ALA A 264 -17.64 7.81 3.42
C ALA A 264 -17.13 6.75 2.43
N CYS A 265 -16.80 5.53 2.90
CA CYS A 265 -16.39 4.40 2.06
C CYS A 265 -16.94 3.07 2.59
N HIS A 266 -16.63 1.98 1.90
CA HIS A 266 -16.97 0.60 2.30
C HIS A 266 -15.72 -0.18 2.69
N VAL A 267 -14.57 0.17 2.11
CA VAL A 267 -13.27 -0.47 2.32
C VAL A 267 -12.24 0.60 2.61
N ILE A 268 -11.41 0.37 3.63
CA ILE A 268 -10.26 1.23 3.90
C ILE A 268 -8.96 0.55 3.47
N GLN A 269 -8.00 1.37 3.02
CA GLN A 269 -6.75 0.91 2.44
C GLN A 269 -5.53 1.58 3.11
N PRO A 270 -5.34 1.40 4.44
CA PRO A 270 -4.16 1.94 5.09
C PRO A 270 -2.90 1.30 4.49
N ASP A 271 -1.91 2.11 4.14
CA ASP A 271 -0.60 1.61 3.79
C ASP A 271 0.25 1.46 5.06
N LEU A 272 0.75 0.26 5.33
CA LEU A 272 1.49 -0.03 6.56
C LEU A 272 2.86 0.63 6.62
N CYS A 273 3.40 1.04 5.47
CA CYS A 273 4.64 1.81 5.39
C CYS A 273 4.41 3.32 5.59
N HIS A 274 3.14 3.79 5.57
CA HIS A 274 2.81 5.22 5.64
C HIS A 274 1.88 5.57 6.80
N CYS A 275 0.97 4.69 7.19
CA CYS A 275 -0.05 5.02 8.19
C CYS A 275 0.47 5.08 9.63
N GLY A 276 1.69 4.60 9.90
CA GLY A 276 2.30 4.57 11.25
C GLY A 276 2.72 3.17 11.71
N GLY A 277 2.83 2.22 10.78
CA GLY A 277 3.28 0.86 11.05
C GLY A 277 2.14 -0.10 11.41
N ILE A 278 2.52 -1.28 11.91
CA ILE A 278 1.63 -2.42 12.14
C ILE A 278 0.58 -2.09 13.20
N MET A 279 0.99 -1.56 14.36
CA MET A 279 0.06 -1.33 15.46
C MET A 279 -0.91 -0.18 15.17
N GLU A 280 -0.48 0.87 14.50
CA GLU A 280 -1.38 1.93 14.08
C GLU A 280 -2.41 1.43 13.05
N ALA A 281 -1.97 0.60 12.09
CA ALA A 281 -2.87 -0.07 11.15
C ALA A 281 -3.87 -0.99 11.87
N LYS A 282 -3.45 -1.72 12.91
CA LYS A 282 -4.36 -2.54 13.75
C LYS A 282 -5.41 -1.68 14.46
N LYS A 283 -5.04 -0.51 14.97
CA LYS A 283 -5.98 0.44 15.59
C LYS A 283 -6.97 0.99 14.56
N ILE A 284 -6.49 1.36 13.37
CA ILE A 284 -7.33 1.81 12.25
C ILE A 284 -8.32 0.70 11.84
N ALA A 285 -7.85 -0.55 11.70
CA ALA A 285 -8.69 -1.69 11.37
C ALA A 285 -9.77 -1.97 12.43
N ALA A 286 -9.41 -1.89 13.72
CA ALA A 286 -10.36 -2.05 14.82
C ALA A 286 -11.43 -0.94 14.84
N MET A 287 -11.06 0.31 14.51
CA MET A 287 -12.04 1.39 14.33
C MET A 287 -12.97 1.09 13.16
N ALA A 288 -12.43 0.68 12.00
CA ALA A 288 -13.20 0.33 10.79
C ALA A 288 -14.22 -0.81 11.06
N GLU A 289 -13.82 -1.81 11.84
CA GLU A 289 -14.67 -2.95 12.19
C GLU A 289 -15.96 -2.51 12.89
N THR A 290 -15.90 -1.51 13.78
CA THR A 290 -17.08 -0.98 14.48
C THR A 290 -18.08 -0.31 13.54
N TYR A 291 -17.62 0.14 12.36
CA TYR A 291 -18.45 0.71 11.30
C TYR A 291 -18.79 -0.29 10.18
N GLN A 292 -18.41 -1.57 10.35
CA GLN A 292 -18.63 -2.65 9.37
C GLN A 292 -17.92 -2.38 8.04
N MET A 293 -16.72 -1.83 8.09
CA MET A 293 -15.86 -1.60 6.94
C MET A 293 -14.79 -2.68 6.84
N GLY A 294 -14.54 -3.16 5.61
CA GLY A 294 -13.43 -4.07 5.31
C GLY A 294 -12.11 -3.32 5.20
N VAL A 295 -11.00 -4.07 5.34
CA VAL A 295 -9.64 -3.55 5.20
C VAL A 295 -8.92 -4.27 4.07
N ALA A 296 -8.45 -3.53 3.07
CA ALA A 296 -7.65 -4.01 1.95
C ALA A 296 -6.38 -3.15 1.84
N PRO A 297 -5.31 -3.43 2.60
CA PRO A 297 -4.15 -2.56 2.66
C PRO A 297 -3.53 -2.28 1.29
N HIS A 298 -3.24 -1.01 1.01
CA HIS A 298 -2.41 -0.59 -0.11
C HIS A 298 -0.97 -1.09 0.10
N ASN A 299 -0.35 -1.70 -0.90
CA ASN A 299 1.01 -2.22 -0.80
C ASN A 299 1.67 -2.46 -2.16
N PRO A 300 1.92 -1.44 -2.97
CA PRO A 300 2.71 -1.56 -4.20
C PRO A 300 4.23 -1.50 -3.92
N LEU A 301 4.65 -1.78 -2.70
CA LEU A 301 5.98 -1.49 -2.18
C LEU A 301 6.93 -2.70 -2.25
N GLY A 302 7.99 -2.70 -1.45
CA GLY A 302 9.05 -3.70 -1.50
C GLY A 302 8.74 -5.01 -0.76
N PRO A 303 9.69 -5.94 -0.77
CA PRO A 303 9.48 -7.27 -0.19
C PRO A 303 9.37 -7.28 1.33
N VAL A 304 9.93 -6.28 2.05
CA VAL A 304 9.76 -6.17 3.51
C VAL A 304 8.34 -5.72 3.84
N ALA A 305 7.79 -4.79 3.06
CA ALA A 305 6.38 -4.38 3.17
C ALA A 305 5.42 -5.57 2.98
N ASN A 306 5.73 -6.52 2.06
CA ASN A 306 4.95 -7.75 1.90
C ASN A 306 4.94 -8.61 3.18
N ALA A 307 6.08 -8.76 3.85
CA ALA A 307 6.15 -9.52 5.10
C ALA A 307 5.39 -8.83 6.25
N VAL A 308 5.43 -7.51 6.30
CA VAL A 308 4.65 -6.68 7.23
C VAL A 308 3.15 -6.84 6.96
N ALA A 309 2.74 -6.73 5.70
CA ALA A 309 1.35 -6.90 5.28
C ALA A 309 0.81 -8.30 5.60
N LEU A 310 1.62 -9.35 5.39
CA LEU A 310 1.26 -10.72 5.76
C LEU A 310 0.97 -10.84 7.26
N ALA A 311 1.85 -10.30 8.11
CA ALA A 311 1.65 -10.36 9.57
C ALA A 311 0.38 -9.63 10.01
N PHE A 312 0.12 -8.46 9.44
CA PHE A 312 -1.11 -7.70 9.66
C PHE A 312 -2.35 -8.46 9.18
N ALA A 313 -2.35 -8.94 7.94
CA ALA A 313 -3.49 -9.60 7.33
C ALA A 313 -3.89 -10.88 8.07
N LEU A 314 -2.92 -11.71 8.48
CA LEU A 314 -3.17 -12.94 9.24
C LEU A 314 -3.86 -12.69 10.58
N SER A 315 -3.60 -11.54 11.22
CA SER A 315 -4.08 -11.23 12.57
C SER A 315 -5.26 -10.23 12.62
N THR A 316 -5.81 -9.80 11.46
CA THR A 316 -6.83 -8.74 11.40
C THR A 316 -8.18 -9.31 10.96
N PRO A 317 -9.22 -9.35 11.83
CA PRO A 317 -10.50 -10.03 11.53
C PRO A 317 -11.22 -9.48 10.30
N ASN A 318 -11.36 -8.17 10.17
CA ASN A 318 -12.06 -7.50 9.06
C ASN A 318 -11.19 -7.26 7.81
N PHE A 319 -10.03 -7.93 7.70
CA PHE A 319 -9.22 -7.93 6.49
C PHE A 319 -9.98 -8.60 5.32
N LEU A 320 -9.88 -8.01 4.13
CA LEU A 320 -10.59 -8.43 2.93
C LEU A 320 -9.65 -9.08 1.90
N ILE A 321 -8.65 -8.35 1.44
CA ILE A 321 -7.73 -8.77 0.37
C ILE A 321 -6.45 -7.92 0.44
N GLN A 322 -5.32 -8.46 -0.05
CA GLN A 322 -4.01 -7.79 0.00
C GLN A 322 -3.50 -7.45 -1.39
N GLU A 323 -3.04 -6.22 -1.55
CA GLU A 323 -2.28 -5.79 -2.72
C GLU A 323 -0.87 -6.40 -2.73
N ASP A 324 -0.42 -6.84 -3.91
CA ASP A 324 0.95 -7.32 -4.14
C ASP A 324 1.44 -6.90 -5.53
N MET A 325 2.69 -6.48 -5.60
CA MET A 325 3.38 -6.23 -6.88
C MET A 325 4.08 -7.50 -7.33
N LEU A 326 3.38 -8.32 -8.09
CA LEU A 326 3.87 -9.64 -8.50
C LEU A 326 5.17 -9.59 -9.34
N THR A 327 5.31 -8.58 -10.19
CA THR A 327 6.38 -8.52 -11.21
C THR A 327 6.86 -7.09 -11.44
N ASP A 328 7.24 -6.38 -10.37
CA ASP A 328 7.78 -5.03 -10.52
C ASP A 328 9.22 -5.04 -11.08
N VAL A 329 10.12 -5.81 -10.47
CA VAL A 329 11.52 -5.96 -10.93
C VAL A 329 12.01 -7.39 -10.77
N PRO A 330 12.90 -7.86 -11.65
CA PRO A 330 13.38 -9.26 -11.60
C PRO A 330 14.20 -9.58 -10.34
N TRP A 331 14.84 -8.61 -9.72
CA TRP A 331 15.65 -8.79 -8.50
C TRP A 331 14.87 -8.64 -7.18
N ARG A 332 13.54 -8.53 -7.23
CA ARG A 332 12.71 -8.35 -6.02
C ARG A 332 13.04 -9.35 -4.91
N TRP A 333 13.21 -10.60 -5.27
CA TRP A 333 13.48 -11.68 -4.32
C TRP A 333 14.98 -11.99 -4.14
N ASP A 334 15.86 -11.44 -5.00
CA ASP A 334 17.31 -11.59 -4.86
C ASP A 334 17.87 -10.71 -3.72
N VAL A 335 17.24 -9.57 -3.46
CA VAL A 335 17.66 -8.62 -2.42
C VAL A 335 17.20 -8.99 -1.01
N VAL A 336 16.49 -10.11 -0.86
CA VAL A 336 16.00 -10.60 0.44
C VAL A 336 16.10 -12.11 0.53
N ARG A 337 16.24 -12.62 1.75
CA ARG A 337 15.97 -14.01 2.10
C ARG A 337 14.62 -14.03 2.80
N SER A 338 13.61 -14.60 2.16
CA SER A 338 12.23 -14.55 2.62
C SER A 338 11.66 -15.94 2.84
N SER A 339 10.86 -16.11 3.89
CA SER A 339 10.02 -17.28 4.13
C SER A 339 8.61 -17.14 3.56
N LEU A 340 8.28 -15.99 2.96
CA LEU A 340 7.00 -15.74 2.33
C LEU A 340 6.79 -16.68 1.14
N LYS A 341 5.66 -17.38 1.14
CA LYS A 341 5.29 -18.32 0.08
C LYS A 341 3.99 -17.87 -0.57
N THR A 342 3.98 -17.88 -1.90
CA THR A 342 2.79 -17.63 -2.71
C THR A 342 2.31 -18.93 -3.34
N GLU A 343 1.02 -19.23 -3.19
CA GLU A 343 0.38 -20.38 -3.80
C GLU A 343 -1.02 -20.00 -4.30
N ASN A 344 -1.25 -20.17 -5.61
CA ASN A 344 -2.54 -19.93 -6.27
C ASN A 344 -3.20 -18.59 -5.88
N GLY A 345 -2.43 -17.49 -5.92
CA GLY A 345 -2.92 -16.15 -5.59
C GLY A 345 -3.12 -15.89 -4.10
N TYR A 346 -2.52 -16.72 -3.23
CA TYR A 346 -2.54 -16.54 -1.77
C TYR A 346 -1.14 -16.52 -1.19
N TRP A 347 -0.90 -15.68 -0.18
CA TRP A 347 0.23 -15.84 0.73
C TRP A 347 -0.10 -16.84 1.83
N LEU A 348 0.88 -17.69 2.14
CA LEU A 348 0.79 -18.66 3.23
C LEU A 348 1.47 -18.13 4.49
N PRO A 349 1.00 -18.53 5.70
CA PRO A 349 1.64 -18.17 6.96
C PRO A 349 3.09 -18.67 7.03
N THR A 350 3.97 -17.85 7.60
CA THR A 350 5.33 -18.28 7.96
C THR A 350 5.41 -18.71 9.41
N GLN A 351 6.28 -19.68 9.71
CA GLN A 351 6.62 -20.08 11.09
C GLN A 351 7.97 -19.49 11.54
N VAL A 352 8.62 -18.71 10.68
CA VAL A 352 9.92 -18.10 10.98
C VAL A 352 9.71 -16.92 11.93
N PRO A 353 10.51 -16.84 13.04
CA PRO A 353 10.41 -15.74 14.00
C PRO A 353 10.59 -14.37 13.36
N GLY A 354 9.94 -13.35 13.93
CA GLY A 354 9.92 -11.99 13.41
C GLY A 354 9.00 -11.85 12.22
N LEU A 355 9.38 -11.06 11.24
CA LEU A 355 8.68 -10.89 9.96
C LEU A 355 8.96 -12.04 8.97
N GLY A 356 9.92 -12.92 9.28
CA GLY A 356 10.31 -14.02 8.39
C GLY A 356 11.03 -13.56 7.12
N ILE A 357 11.65 -12.38 7.16
CA ILE A 357 12.40 -11.80 6.05
C ILE A 357 13.69 -11.15 6.53
N GLU A 358 14.75 -11.29 5.75
CA GLU A 358 16.05 -10.65 5.98
C GLU A 358 16.52 -9.99 4.69
N VAL A 359 16.96 -8.74 4.77
CA VAL A 359 17.55 -8.07 3.61
C VAL A 359 18.98 -8.59 3.38
N ASP A 360 19.26 -9.04 2.16
CA ASP A 360 20.62 -9.35 1.72
C ASP A 360 21.30 -8.04 1.29
N GLU A 361 22.07 -7.47 2.21
CA GLU A 361 22.70 -6.17 2.01
C GLU A 361 23.70 -6.15 0.85
N GLU A 362 24.33 -7.29 0.55
CA GLU A 362 25.26 -7.37 -0.58
C GLU A 362 24.52 -7.31 -1.91
N GLN A 363 23.45 -8.08 -2.06
CA GLN A 363 22.61 -8.03 -3.26
C GLN A 363 21.91 -6.68 -3.40
N ALA A 364 21.36 -6.15 -2.31
CA ALA A 364 20.69 -4.85 -2.28
C ALA A 364 21.60 -3.72 -2.78
N ARG A 365 22.90 -3.69 -2.40
CA ARG A 365 23.86 -2.70 -2.86
C ARG A 365 24.18 -2.75 -4.37
N LYS A 366 23.82 -3.83 -5.07
CA LYS A 366 23.96 -3.91 -6.53
C LYS A 366 22.90 -3.05 -7.27
N HIS A 367 21.86 -2.63 -6.57
CA HIS A 367 20.77 -1.80 -7.08
C HIS A 367 20.69 -0.48 -6.32
N PRO A 368 21.71 0.40 -6.42
CA PRO A 368 21.75 1.64 -5.64
C PRO A 368 20.64 2.61 -6.06
N PHE A 369 20.39 3.59 -5.19
CA PHE A 369 19.44 4.68 -5.47
C PHE A 369 19.60 5.22 -6.89
N LYS A 370 18.46 5.34 -7.58
CA LYS A 370 18.32 6.14 -8.80
C LYS A 370 17.25 7.20 -8.58
N GLN A 371 17.45 8.39 -9.16
CA GLN A 371 16.43 9.43 -9.09
C GLN A 371 15.18 8.97 -9.84
N GLU A 372 14.06 8.92 -9.12
CA GLU A 372 12.77 8.61 -9.73
C GLU A 372 12.32 9.74 -10.66
N VAL A 373 11.72 9.38 -11.78
CA VAL A 373 11.17 10.32 -12.75
C VAL A 373 9.65 10.44 -12.52
N MET A 374 9.22 11.64 -12.18
CA MET A 374 7.78 11.93 -12.02
C MET A 374 7.18 12.28 -13.39
N HIS A 375 6.59 11.29 -14.05
CA HIS A 375 5.89 11.51 -15.33
C HIS A 375 4.64 12.39 -15.21
N SER A 376 4.03 12.43 -14.00
CA SER A 376 2.90 13.29 -13.68
C SER A 376 3.15 14.78 -13.94
N THR A 377 4.40 15.24 -13.92
CA THR A 377 4.74 16.64 -14.21
C THR A 377 4.40 17.09 -15.64
N THR A 378 4.12 16.15 -16.53
CA THR A 378 3.74 16.42 -17.94
C THR A 378 2.23 16.41 -18.17
N ILE A 379 1.43 16.01 -17.17
CA ILE A 379 -0.02 15.88 -17.30
C ILE A 379 -0.67 17.27 -17.27
N ARG A 380 -1.38 17.60 -18.32
CA ARG A 380 -2.01 18.91 -18.54
C ARG A 380 -3.40 18.74 -19.17
N ALA A 381 -4.30 19.64 -18.80
CA ALA A 381 -5.52 19.89 -19.55
C ALA A 381 -5.22 20.48 -20.94
N LYS A 382 -6.20 20.57 -21.82
CA LYS A 382 -6.03 21.11 -23.17
C LYS A 382 -5.58 22.57 -23.20
N ASP A 383 -5.95 23.33 -22.18
CA ASP A 383 -5.55 24.73 -21.98
C ASP A 383 -4.20 24.91 -21.30
N GLY A 384 -3.55 23.81 -20.90
CA GLY A 384 -2.26 23.79 -20.21
C GLY A 384 -2.33 23.78 -18.67
N ALA A 385 -3.52 23.77 -18.08
CA ALA A 385 -3.68 23.64 -16.63
C ALA A 385 -3.17 22.28 -16.13
N VAL A 386 -2.63 22.26 -14.91
CA VAL A 386 -2.17 21.02 -14.25
C VAL A 386 -3.37 20.18 -13.83
N LEU A 387 -3.31 18.88 -14.06
CA LEU A 387 -4.30 17.90 -13.60
C LEU A 387 -3.68 16.97 -12.56
N ASP A 388 -4.53 16.41 -11.71
CA ASP A 388 -4.18 15.29 -10.83
C ASP A 388 -3.93 14.00 -11.62
N TRP A 389 -3.10 13.11 -11.03
CA TRP A 389 -2.72 11.87 -11.71
C TRP A 389 -2.96 10.64 -10.85
#